data_7f66786371341a390306fe0daa81af69
#
_entry.id   7f66786371341a390306fe0daa81af69
#
_cell.length_a   1.000
_cell.length_b   1.000
_cell.length_c   1.000
_cell.angle_alpha   90.00
_cell.angle_beta   90.00
_cell.angle_gamma   90.00
#
_symmetry.space_group_name_H-M   'P 1'
#
loop_
_entity.id
_entity.type
_entity.pdbx_description
1 polymer ?
#
loop_
_entity_poly.entity_id
_entity_poly.type
_entity_poly.pdbx_seq_one_letter_code
_entity_poly.pdbx_strand_id
1 'polypeptide(L)'
;MRHCDKCGIDFSGDLERCPLCQAELAGEASAPMFPPNVLKRSGAIALRVIAFATGVAIIVMLFLTRMVELPSDVVFTACLALLINYAFVRHIIGHAPDFLRLVARYFLVLLACALLGFVLTGNYAWSTFVVPGISLAALVTDAVLVCVFRKDFVTGYAKYLLLDVVFGLVPLAFAAGDFVWTDIPAQISALVACVLLLGLIVFEREPLASELRKLFAA
;
A
#
# COMPACT_ATOMS: atom_id res chain seq x y z
N MET A 1 7.47 -34.51 18.75
CA MET A 1 6.03 -34.20 18.75
C MET A 1 5.50 -34.42 20.16
N ARG A 2 4.66 -33.52 20.66
CA ARG A 2 4.00 -33.67 21.95
C ARG A 2 2.63 -34.28 21.77
N HIS A 3 2.31 -35.30 22.61
CA HIS A 3 1.06 -36.05 22.57
C HIS A 3 0.09 -35.59 23.68
N CYS A 4 -1.18 -35.52 23.35
CA CYS A 4 -2.23 -35.27 24.34
C CYS A 4 -2.95 -36.59 24.65
N ASP A 5 -2.70 -37.18 25.81
CA ASP A 5 -3.31 -38.45 26.24
C ASP A 5 -4.85 -38.36 26.34
N LYS A 6 -5.39 -37.16 26.60
CA LYS A 6 -6.84 -36.92 26.75
C LYS A 6 -7.57 -36.82 25.41
N CYS A 7 -6.94 -36.24 24.40
CA CYS A 7 -7.54 -36.01 23.09
C CYS A 7 -7.03 -37.01 22.02
N GLY A 8 -5.95 -37.76 22.29
CA GLY A 8 -5.34 -38.68 21.35
C GLY A 8 -4.72 -38.01 20.12
N ILE A 9 -4.26 -36.74 20.23
CA ILE A 9 -3.78 -35.92 19.12
C ILE A 9 -2.32 -35.53 19.36
N ASP A 10 -1.52 -35.61 18.31
CA ASP A 10 -0.14 -35.14 18.29
C ASP A 10 -0.02 -33.68 17.83
N PHE A 11 0.76 -32.92 18.57
CA PHE A 11 1.01 -31.51 18.29
C PHE A 11 2.48 -31.27 17.92
N SER A 12 2.72 -30.49 16.86
CA SER A 12 4.04 -29.99 16.50
C SER A 12 4.25 -28.59 17.10
N GLY A 13 5.49 -28.27 17.45
CA GLY A 13 5.83 -26.97 18.03
C GLY A 13 6.15 -27.04 19.51
N ASP A 14 6.20 -25.87 20.16
CA ASP A 14 6.61 -25.71 21.58
C ASP A 14 5.38 -25.43 22.49
N LEU A 15 4.29 -26.14 22.24
CA LEU A 15 3.06 -26.03 23.06
C LEU A 15 3.21 -26.84 24.34
N GLU A 16 3.04 -26.21 25.48
CA GLU A 16 3.07 -26.89 26.80
C GLU A 16 1.74 -27.49 27.17
N ARG A 17 0.63 -26.95 26.68
CA ARG A 17 -0.73 -27.41 26.96
C ARG A 17 -1.53 -27.64 25.70
N CYS A 18 -2.42 -28.63 25.76
CA CYS A 18 -3.33 -28.93 24.66
C CYS A 18 -4.31 -27.78 24.42
N PRO A 19 -4.41 -27.20 23.20
CA PRO A 19 -5.33 -26.11 22.91
C PRO A 19 -6.82 -26.51 22.98
N LEU A 20 -7.11 -27.82 22.96
CA LEU A 20 -8.49 -28.32 23.00
C LEU A 20 -8.98 -28.61 24.41
N CYS A 21 -8.17 -29.29 25.24
CA CYS A 21 -8.60 -29.72 26.57
C CYS A 21 -7.77 -29.12 27.72
N GLN A 22 -6.77 -28.28 27.40
CA GLN A 22 -5.88 -27.61 28.36
C GLN A 22 -5.02 -28.56 29.23
N ALA A 23 -5.01 -29.87 28.96
CA ALA A 23 -4.15 -30.83 29.64
C ALA A 23 -2.69 -30.62 29.25
N GLU A 24 -1.76 -30.98 30.13
CA GLU A 24 -0.33 -30.96 29.81
C GLU A 24 -0.02 -31.98 28.72
N LEU A 25 0.86 -31.57 27.78
CA LEU A 25 1.28 -32.41 26.67
C LEU A 25 2.51 -33.19 27.05
N ALA A 26 2.51 -34.51 26.82
CA ALA A 26 3.63 -35.38 27.01
C ALA A 26 4.54 -35.44 25.78
N GLY A 27 5.86 -35.55 25.98
CA GLY A 27 6.83 -35.69 24.91
C GLY A 27 7.73 -34.47 24.69
N GLU A 28 8.67 -34.60 23.76
CA GLU A 28 9.62 -33.52 23.43
C GLU A 28 9.06 -32.55 22.40
N ALA A 29 9.38 -31.26 22.57
CA ALA A 29 9.05 -30.22 21.60
C ALA A 29 9.70 -30.56 20.25
N SER A 30 8.90 -30.43 19.18
CA SER A 30 9.39 -30.61 17.81
C SER A 30 9.37 -29.27 17.07
N ALA A 31 10.17 -29.15 16.01
CA ALA A 31 10.11 -27.98 15.17
C ALA A 31 8.67 -27.74 14.66
N PRO A 32 8.16 -26.51 14.69
CA PRO A 32 6.81 -26.22 14.23
C PRO A 32 6.68 -26.60 12.75
N MET A 33 5.63 -27.33 12.40
CA MET A 33 5.36 -27.79 11.02
C MET A 33 5.08 -26.61 10.09
N PHE A 34 4.61 -25.49 10.66
CA PHE A 34 4.42 -24.24 9.95
C PHE A 34 5.54 -23.27 10.32
N PRO A 35 6.23 -22.65 9.35
CA PRO A 35 7.28 -21.69 9.67
C PRO A 35 6.68 -20.53 10.49
N PRO A 36 7.39 -20.03 11.51
CA PRO A 36 6.93 -18.91 12.32
C PRO A 36 6.66 -17.73 11.39
N ASN A 37 5.49 -17.12 11.55
CA ASN A 37 4.92 -16.07 10.70
C ASN A 37 5.98 -15.16 10.06
N VAL A 38 6.39 -15.47 8.83
CA VAL A 38 7.24 -14.63 7.96
C VAL A 38 6.58 -13.27 7.75
N LEU A 39 5.24 -13.22 7.79
CA LEU A 39 4.42 -12.02 7.71
C LEU A 39 4.67 -10.99 8.83
N LYS A 40 4.95 -11.41 10.06
CA LYS A 40 5.29 -10.45 11.15
C LYS A 40 6.61 -9.72 10.92
N ARG A 41 7.58 -10.41 10.31
CA ARG A 41 8.89 -9.82 10.01
C ARG A 41 8.84 -8.86 8.85
N SER A 42 8.04 -9.18 7.80
CA SER A 42 7.84 -8.29 6.65
C SER A 42 7.07 -7.03 7.02
N GLY A 43 6.06 -7.12 7.89
CA GLY A 43 5.33 -5.97 8.39
C GLY A 43 6.20 -4.96 9.17
N ALA A 44 7.16 -5.45 9.96
CA ALA A 44 8.09 -4.58 10.69
C ALA A 44 9.07 -3.85 9.75
N ILE A 45 9.52 -4.51 8.68
CA ILE A 45 10.39 -3.89 7.67
C ILE A 45 9.60 -2.83 6.89
N ALA A 46 8.38 -3.14 6.48
CA ALA A 46 7.52 -2.22 5.77
C ALA A 46 7.22 -0.96 6.60
N LEU A 47 6.93 -1.09 7.90
CA LEU A 47 6.75 0.06 8.79
C LEU A 47 7.99 0.95 8.86
N ARG A 48 9.20 0.37 8.88
CA ARG A 48 10.45 1.14 8.86
C ARG A 48 10.63 1.88 7.55
N VAL A 49 10.33 1.25 6.42
CA VAL A 49 10.40 1.88 5.09
C VAL A 49 9.42 3.04 4.98
N ILE A 50 8.17 2.84 5.42
CA ILE A 50 7.15 3.90 5.40
C ILE A 50 7.52 5.04 6.36
N ALA A 51 8.03 4.75 7.55
CA ALA A 51 8.51 5.77 8.49
C ALA A 51 9.66 6.59 7.87
N PHE A 52 10.61 5.93 7.23
CA PHE A 52 11.72 6.59 6.54
C PHE A 52 11.21 7.46 5.39
N ALA A 53 10.34 6.92 4.53
CA ALA A 53 9.76 7.67 3.41
C ALA A 53 8.94 8.88 3.87
N THR A 54 8.16 8.74 4.94
CA THR A 54 7.43 9.86 5.54
C THR A 54 8.38 10.93 6.10
N GLY A 55 9.44 10.53 6.78
CA GLY A 55 10.47 11.45 7.27
C GLY A 55 11.18 12.20 6.15
N VAL A 56 11.56 11.51 5.07
CA VAL A 56 12.14 12.12 3.88
C VAL A 56 11.16 13.11 3.24
N ALA A 57 9.89 12.74 3.10
CA ALA A 57 8.87 13.62 2.52
C ALA A 57 8.71 14.92 3.33
N ILE A 58 8.70 14.83 4.68
CA ILE A 58 8.64 16.00 5.57
C ILE A 58 9.89 16.88 5.39
N ILE A 59 11.08 16.30 5.36
CA ILE A 59 12.33 17.03 5.15
C ILE A 59 12.34 17.76 3.80
N VAL A 60 11.95 17.07 2.74
CA VAL A 60 11.86 17.64 1.39
C VAL A 60 10.84 18.78 1.36
N MET A 61 9.68 18.60 2.00
CA MET A 61 8.64 19.63 2.10
C MET A 61 9.16 20.89 2.81
N LEU A 62 9.84 20.71 3.95
CA LEU A 62 10.45 21.82 4.71
C LEU A 62 11.58 22.50 3.91
N PHE A 63 12.32 21.76 3.11
CA PHE A 63 13.34 22.34 2.25
C PHE A 63 12.73 23.14 1.09
N LEU A 64 11.67 22.59 0.46
CA LEU A 64 10.97 23.27 -0.63
C LEU A 64 10.30 24.58 -0.18
N THR A 65 9.86 24.69 1.08
CA THR A 65 9.31 25.95 1.61
C THR A 65 10.30 27.10 1.58
N ARG A 66 11.60 26.79 1.72
CA ARG A 66 12.66 27.79 1.64
C ARG A 66 12.97 28.25 0.22
N MET A 67 12.68 27.36 -0.77
CA MET A 67 12.97 27.62 -2.19
C MET A 67 11.80 28.29 -2.93
N VAL A 68 10.56 27.96 -2.56
CA VAL A 68 9.35 28.30 -3.34
C VAL A 68 8.42 29.27 -2.57
N GLU A 69 8.83 29.73 -1.38
CA GLU A 69 8.02 30.63 -0.51
C GLU A 69 6.57 30.15 -0.32
N LEU A 70 6.40 28.85 -0.06
CA LEU A 70 5.09 28.27 0.15
C LEU A 70 4.44 28.83 1.43
N PRO A 71 3.12 29.09 1.44
CA PRO A 71 2.41 29.53 2.62
C PRO A 71 2.59 28.56 3.79
N SER A 72 2.85 29.07 4.97
CA SER A 72 3.15 28.27 6.17
C SER A 72 2.01 27.35 6.60
N ASP A 73 0.77 27.74 6.35
CA ASP A 73 -0.45 26.97 6.59
C ASP A 73 -0.55 25.71 5.69
N VAL A 74 -0.17 25.84 4.42
CA VAL A 74 -0.12 24.70 3.48
C VAL A 74 0.93 23.68 3.94
N VAL A 75 2.11 24.16 4.34
CA VAL A 75 3.19 23.30 4.82
C VAL A 75 2.82 22.60 6.12
N PHE A 76 2.26 23.34 7.07
CA PHE A 76 1.81 22.76 8.34
C PHE A 76 0.73 21.69 8.11
N THR A 77 -0.26 21.98 7.26
CA THR A 77 -1.33 21.04 6.94
C THR A 77 -0.80 19.78 6.24
N ALA A 78 0.14 19.94 5.30
CA ALA A 78 0.77 18.80 4.62
C ALA A 78 1.61 17.93 5.57
N CYS A 79 2.41 18.55 6.45
CA CYS A 79 3.18 17.81 7.46
C CYS A 79 2.27 17.08 8.45
N LEU A 80 1.19 17.71 8.88
CA LEU A 80 0.20 17.10 9.77
C LEU A 80 -0.50 15.93 9.08
N ALA A 81 -0.89 16.08 7.83
CA ALA A 81 -1.48 15.00 7.02
C ALA A 81 -0.53 13.80 6.88
N LEU A 82 0.76 14.03 6.63
CA LEU A 82 1.78 12.97 6.56
C LEU A 82 1.95 12.25 7.90
N LEU A 83 1.91 12.95 9.04
CA LEU A 83 1.99 12.34 10.36
C LEU A 83 0.75 11.53 10.72
N ILE A 84 -0.45 12.06 10.46
CA ILE A 84 -1.73 11.35 10.67
C ILE A 84 -1.74 10.09 9.82
N ASN A 85 -1.32 10.21 8.58
CA ASN A 85 -1.18 9.12 7.65
C ASN A 85 -0.23 8.03 8.18
N TYR A 86 0.96 8.40 8.62
CA TYR A 86 1.88 7.44 9.23
C TYR A 86 1.28 6.73 10.45
N ALA A 87 0.59 7.47 11.33
CA ALA A 87 -0.08 6.89 12.50
C ALA A 87 -1.19 5.90 12.09
N PHE A 88 -1.97 6.24 11.07
CA PHE A 88 -3.01 5.38 10.51
C PHE A 88 -2.44 4.09 9.93
N VAL A 89 -1.39 4.18 9.10
CA VAL A 89 -0.70 3.00 8.54
C VAL A 89 -0.12 2.11 9.61
N ARG A 90 0.54 2.70 10.60
CA ARG A 90 1.10 1.95 11.74
C ARG A 90 0.02 1.16 12.49
N HIS A 91 -1.15 1.78 12.69
CA HIS A 91 -2.29 1.12 13.34
C HIS A 91 -2.82 -0.06 12.52
N ILE A 92 -3.00 0.14 11.21
CA ILE A 92 -3.55 -0.89 10.32
C ILE A 92 -2.56 -2.05 10.09
N ILE A 93 -1.27 -1.78 9.86
CA ILE A 93 -0.25 -2.85 9.67
C ILE A 93 -0.16 -3.75 10.91
N GLY A 94 -0.38 -3.21 12.10
CA GLY A 94 -0.40 -4.01 13.33
C GLY A 94 -1.57 -5.02 13.40
N HIS A 95 -2.65 -4.81 12.65
CA HIS A 95 -3.90 -5.56 12.78
C HIS A 95 -4.37 -6.28 11.50
N ALA A 96 -3.70 -6.08 10.36
CA ALA A 96 -4.14 -6.63 9.07
C ALA A 96 -3.38 -7.89 8.64
N PRO A 97 -4.09 -8.96 8.20
CA PRO A 97 -3.45 -10.20 7.73
C PRO A 97 -2.75 -10.08 6.38
N ASP A 98 -3.18 -9.15 5.51
CA ASP A 98 -2.70 -9.04 4.12
C ASP A 98 -2.04 -7.67 3.86
N PHE A 99 -0.72 -7.64 3.93
CA PHE A 99 0.11 -6.44 3.74
C PHE A 99 -0.17 -5.72 2.41
N LEU A 100 -0.36 -6.47 1.33
CA LEU A 100 -0.51 -5.91 -0.03
C LEU A 100 -1.86 -5.23 -0.24
N ARG A 101 -2.95 -5.81 0.29
CA ARG A 101 -4.28 -5.14 0.28
C ARG A 101 -4.29 -3.86 1.08
N LEU A 102 -3.43 -3.81 2.08
CA LEU A 102 -3.28 -2.63 2.92
C LEU A 102 -2.61 -1.50 2.17
N VAL A 103 -1.55 -1.77 1.39
CA VAL A 103 -0.83 -0.76 0.60
C VAL A 103 -1.78 -0.10 -0.40
N ALA A 104 -2.55 -0.89 -1.17
CA ALA A 104 -3.51 -0.35 -2.12
C ALA A 104 -4.61 0.50 -1.45
N ARG A 105 -5.19 0.02 -0.33
CA ARG A 105 -6.18 0.79 0.44
C ARG A 105 -5.60 2.08 1.01
N TYR A 106 -4.34 2.07 1.39
CA TYR A 106 -3.64 3.23 1.90
C TYR A 106 -3.53 4.34 0.87
N PHE A 107 -3.09 4.03 -0.36
CA PHE A 107 -3.02 5.02 -1.42
C PHE A 107 -4.41 5.54 -1.82
N LEU A 108 -5.42 4.67 -1.79
CA LEU A 108 -6.81 5.08 -2.03
C LEU A 108 -7.29 6.09 -0.98
N VAL A 109 -7.02 5.85 0.30
CA VAL A 109 -7.39 6.79 1.37
C VAL A 109 -6.63 8.10 1.24
N LEU A 110 -5.33 8.06 0.91
CA LEU A 110 -4.53 9.25 0.65
C LEU A 110 -5.09 10.09 -0.48
N LEU A 111 -5.41 9.44 -1.59
CA LEU A 111 -5.98 10.11 -2.75
C LEU A 111 -7.34 10.73 -2.39
N ALA A 112 -8.21 10.00 -1.69
CA ALA A 112 -9.49 10.52 -1.22
C ALA A 112 -9.32 11.73 -0.28
N CYS A 113 -8.36 11.69 0.64
CA CYS A 113 -8.04 12.82 1.50
C CYS A 113 -7.51 14.03 0.70
N ALA A 114 -6.67 13.81 -0.31
CA ALA A 114 -6.18 14.88 -1.18
C ALA A 114 -7.29 15.51 -2.01
N LEU A 115 -8.20 14.69 -2.56
CA LEU A 115 -9.38 15.18 -3.30
C LEU A 115 -10.31 15.98 -2.38
N LEU A 116 -10.54 15.50 -1.17
CA LEU A 116 -11.31 16.22 -0.17
C LEU A 116 -10.64 17.54 0.20
N GLY A 117 -9.32 17.55 0.39
CA GLY A 117 -8.53 18.77 0.63
C GLY A 117 -8.71 19.79 -0.48
N PHE A 118 -8.67 19.35 -1.75
CA PHE A 118 -8.96 20.22 -2.89
C PHE A 118 -10.38 20.79 -2.84
N VAL A 119 -11.39 19.96 -2.60
CA VAL A 119 -12.80 20.39 -2.55
C VAL A 119 -13.05 21.39 -1.42
N LEU A 120 -12.44 21.16 -0.23
CA LEU A 120 -12.65 22.02 0.93
C LEU A 120 -11.91 23.35 0.85
N THR A 121 -10.70 23.34 0.26
CA THR A 121 -9.85 24.56 0.22
C THR A 121 -9.96 25.33 -1.09
N GLY A 122 -10.40 24.71 -2.18
CA GLY A 122 -10.37 25.26 -3.54
C GLY A 122 -8.97 25.60 -4.05
N ASN A 123 -7.92 25.16 -3.35
CA ASN A 123 -6.54 25.50 -3.69
C ASN A 123 -5.97 24.55 -4.74
N TYR A 124 -5.58 25.10 -5.88
CA TYR A 124 -5.02 24.35 -7.01
C TYR A 124 -3.67 23.66 -6.71
N ALA A 125 -3.01 23.98 -5.60
CA ALA A 125 -1.81 23.25 -5.17
C ALA A 125 -2.10 21.77 -4.92
N TRP A 126 -3.31 21.43 -4.43
CA TRP A 126 -3.72 20.04 -4.20
C TRP A 126 -3.81 19.26 -5.52
N SER A 127 -4.50 19.82 -6.50
CA SER A 127 -4.68 19.17 -7.81
C SER A 127 -3.41 19.18 -8.66
N THR A 128 -2.55 20.19 -8.53
CA THR A 128 -1.32 20.32 -9.29
C THR A 128 -0.19 19.41 -8.79
N PHE A 129 0.00 19.31 -7.46
CA PHE A 129 1.17 18.62 -6.90
C PHE A 129 0.80 17.44 -6.02
N VAL A 130 -0.19 17.56 -5.12
CA VAL A 130 -0.49 16.53 -4.12
C VAL A 130 -1.15 15.31 -4.76
N VAL A 131 -2.18 15.52 -5.57
CA VAL A 131 -2.89 14.41 -6.25
C VAL A 131 -1.96 13.64 -7.20
N PRO A 132 -1.23 14.29 -8.14
CA PRO A 132 -0.27 13.58 -8.98
C PRO A 132 0.86 12.92 -8.19
N GLY A 133 1.34 13.56 -7.13
CA GLY A 133 2.40 13.01 -6.27
C GLY A 133 2.00 11.72 -5.59
N ILE A 134 0.78 11.64 -5.03
CA ILE A 134 0.23 10.42 -4.42
C ILE A 134 0.05 9.33 -5.49
N SER A 135 -0.52 9.68 -6.64
CA SER A 135 -0.72 8.75 -7.76
C SER A 135 0.61 8.17 -8.26
N LEU A 136 1.63 9.01 -8.44
CA LEU A 136 2.98 8.56 -8.81
C LEU A 136 3.59 7.64 -7.75
N ALA A 137 3.46 7.98 -6.46
CA ALA A 137 3.97 7.14 -5.38
C ALA A 137 3.29 5.76 -5.35
N ALA A 138 1.97 5.69 -5.60
CA ALA A 138 1.23 4.45 -5.72
C ALA A 138 1.76 3.61 -6.91
N LEU A 139 1.82 4.19 -8.11
CA LEU A 139 2.28 3.51 -9.32
C LEU A 139 3.72 2.99 -9.21
N VAL A 140 4.63 3.77 -8.62
CA VAL A 140 6.02 3.35 -8.38
C VAL A 140 6.06 2.20 -7.37
N THR A 141 5.27 2.27 -6.31
CA THR A 141 5.17 1.19 -5.31
C THR A 141 4.68 -0.10 -5.96
N ASP A 142 3.63 -0.01 -6.77
CA ASP A 142 3.08 -1.15 -7.52
C ASP A 142 4.10 -1.74 -8.50
N ALA A 143 4.80 -0.90 -9.25
CA ALA A 143 5.86 -1.35 -10.15
C ALA A 143 6.96 -2.13 -9.41
N VAL A 144 7.40 -1.63 -8.24
CA VAL A 144 8.37 -2.33 -7.39
C VAL A 144 7.81 -3.66 -6.88
N LEU A 145 6.56 -3.68 -6.42
CA LEU A 145 5.91 -4.88 -5.92
C LEU A 145 5.75 -5.95 -7.01
N VAL A 146 5.36 -5.56 -8.22
CA VAL A 146 5.28 -6.46 -9.38
C VAL A 146 6.66 -7.02 -9.72
N CYS A 147 7.70 -6.20 -9.73
CA CYS A 147 9.07 -6.66 -10.01
C CYS A 147 9.61 -7.64 -8.95
N VAL A 148 9.28 -7.42 -7.68
CA VAL A 148 9.78 -8.24 -6.54
C VAL A 148 9.00 -9.55 -6.41
N PHE A 149 7.67 -9.49 -6.46
CA PHE A 149 6.79 -10.64 -6.17
C PHE A 149 6.27 -11.35 -7.42
N ARG A 150 6.46 -10.79 -8.60
CA ARG A 150 6.10 -11.38 -9.90
C ARG A 150 4.68 -11.97 -9.96
N LYS A 151 4.57 -13.22 -10.48
CA LYS A 151 3.28 -13.90 -10.76
C LYS A 151 2.35 -14.01 -9.54
N ASP A 152 2.90 -14.31 -8.37
CA ASP A 152 2.11 -14.48 -7.13
C ASP A 152 1.41 -13.18 -6.73
N PHE A 153 2.03 -12.04 -7.04
CA PHE A 153 1.44 -10.74 -6.79
C PHE A 153 0.31 -10.42 -7.78
N VAL A 154 0.52 -10.63 -9.07
CA VAL A 154 -0.46 -10.27 -10.10
C VAL A 154 -1.74 -11.11 -9.98
N THR A 155 -1.64 -12.42 -9.73
CA THR A 155 -2.81 -13.31 -9.58
C THR A 155 -3.73 -12.96 -8.40
N GLY A 156 -3.17 -12.42 -7.32
CA GLY A 156 -3.96 -12.05 -6.14
C GLY A 156 -4.42 -10.59 -6.11
N TYR A 157 -3.71 -9.70 -6.83
CA TYR A 157 -3.82 -8.24 -6.66
C TYR A 157 -4.09 -7.46 -7.96
N ALA A 158 -4.32 -8.13 -9.09
CA ALA A 158 -4.53 -7.50 -10.40
C ALA A 158 -5.61 -6.40 -10.37
N LYS A 159 -6.69 -6.61 -9.61
CA LYS A 159 -7.76 -5.60 -9.45
C LYS A 159 -7.28 -4.31 -8.78
N TYR A 160 -6.36 -4.39 -7.83
CA TYR A 160 -5.80 -3.22 -7.14
C TYR A 160 -4.80 -2.50 -8.04
N LEU A 161 -3.96 -3.25 -8.77
CA LEU A 161 -3.06 -2.69 -9.77
C LEU A 161 -3.81 -1.92 -10.87
N LEU A 162 -4.91 -2.49 -11.37
CA LEU A 162 -5.75 -1.80 -12.35
C LEU A 162 -6.41 -0.55 -11.76
N LEU A 163 -6.85 -0.62 -10.51
CA LEU A 163 -7.43 0.52 -9.82
C LEU A 163 -6.41 1.66 -9.65
N ASP A 164 -5.16 1.34 -9.27
CA ASP A 164 -4.09 2.32 -9.11
C ASP A 164 -3.65 2.92 -10.46
N VAL A 165 -3.68 2.14 -11.56
CA VAL A 165 -3.52 2.68 -12.92
C VAL A 165 -4.63 3.69 -13.26
N VAL A 166 -5.90 3.39 -12.94
CA VAL A 166 -7.01 4.33 -13.14
C VAL A 166 -6.80 5.60 -12.30
N PHE A 167 -6.38 5.46 -11.04
CA PHE A 167 -6.06 6.61 -10.19
C PHE A 167 -4.86 7.41 -10.68
N GLY A 168 -3.90 6.78 -11.35
CA GLY A 168 -2.81 7.46 -12.03
C GLY A 168 -3.25 8.38 -13.18
N LEU A 169 -4.45 8.15 -13.74
CA LEU A 169 -5.06 8.99 -14.77
C LEU A 169 -5.94 10.12 -14.19
N VAL A 170 -6.34 10.05 -12.91
CA VAL A 170 -7.18 11.08 -12.27
C VAL A 170 -6.61 12.50 -12.38
N PRO A 171 -5.27 12.73 -12.20
CA PRO A 171 -4.71 14.08 -12.37
C PRO A 171 -4.94 14.70 -13.75
N LEU A 172 -5.04 13.87 -14.79
CA LEU A 172 -5.35 14.35 -16.16
C LEU A 172 -6.76 14.98 -16.25
N ALA A 173 -7.73 14.47 -15.50
CA ALA A 173 -9.06 15.04 -15.46
C ALA A 173 -9.05 16.46 -14.85
N PHE A 174 -8.18 16.71 -13.85
CA PHE A 174 -8.00 18.06 -13.30
C PHE A 174 -7.30 19.00 -14.28
N ALA A 175 -6.30 18.49 -15.03
CA ALA A 175 -5.64 19.25 -16.08
C ALA A 175 -6.62 19.62 -17.21
N ALA A 176 -7.45 18.68 -17.66
CA ALA A 176 -8.46 18.91 -18.68
C ALA A 176 -9.58 19.90 -18.24
N GLY A 177 -9.80 20.05 -16.95
CA GLY A 177 -10.77 20.99 -16.37
C GLY A 177 -10.18 22.36 -16.00
N ASP A 178 -8.92 22.65 -16.34
CA ASP A 178 -8.18 23.88 -15.96
C ASP A 178 -8.10 24.13 -14.44
N PHE A 179 -8.15 23.05 -13.63
CA PHE A 179 -8.04 23.12 -12.16
C PHE A 179 -6.60 22.94 -11.66
N VAL A 180 -5.61 23.22 -12.51
CA VAL A 180 -4.18 23.09 -12.22
C VAL A 180 -3.40 24.32 -12.65
N TRP A 181 -2.30 24.63 -11.97
CA TRP A 181 -1.38 25.71 -12.40
C TRP A 181 -0.46 25.26 -13.53
N THR A 182 -0.15 23.96 -13.58
CA THR A 182 0.71 23.35 -14.61
C THR A 182 0.31 21.90 -14.82
N ASP A 183 0.33 21.47 -16.09
CA ASP A 183 -0.11 20.11 -16.48
C ASP A 183 1.02 19.08 -16.34
N ILE A 184 2.26 19.52 -16.14
CA ILE A 184 3.44 18.65 -16.16
C ILE A 184 3.33 17.47 -15.17
N PRO A 185 2.97 17.66 -13.87
CA PRO A 185 2.86 16.55 -12.93
C PRO A 185 1.74 15.56 -13.31
N ALA A 186 0.63 16.06 -13.84
CA ALA A 186 -0.49 15.24 -14.31
C ALA A 186 -0.09 14.37 -15.51
N GLN A 187 0.63 14.96 -16.49
CA GLN A 187 1.14 14.25 -17.67
C GLN A 187 2.15 13.17 -17.28
N ILE A 188 3.05 13.45 -16.33
CA ILE A 188 4.03 12.47 -15.83
C ILE A 188 3.30 11.30 -15.15
N SER A 189 2.30 11.58 -14.29
CA SER A 189 1.49 10.54 -13.64
C SER A 189 0.81 9.64 -14.66
N ALA A 190 0.18 10.22 -15.67
CA ALA A 190 -0.50 9.49 -16.73
C ALA A 190 0.47 8.66 -17.58
N LEU A 191 1.64 9.20 -17.91
CA LEU A 191 2.68 8.47 -18.63
C LEU A 191 3.11 7.23 -17.85
N VAL A 192 3.41 7.36 -16.58
CA VAL A 192 3.81 6.23 -15.71
C VAL A 192 2.67 5.20 -15.59
N ALA A 193 1.41 5.64 -15.47
CA ALA A 193 0.25 4.76 -15.46
C ALA A 193 0.13 3.95 -16.77
N CYS A 194 0.30 4.61 -17.93
CA CYS A 194 0.28 3.93 -19.23
C CYS A 194 1.44 2.94 -19.39
N VAL A 195 2.64 3.30 -18.94
CA VAL A 195 3.81 2.41 -18.99
C VAL A 195 3.59 1.19 -18.09
N LEU A 196 3.08 1.38 -16.88
CA LEU A 196 2.77 0.27 -15.98
C LEU A 196 1.70 -0.66 -16.59
N LEU A 197 0.61 -0.09 -17.12
CA LEU A 197 -0.43 -0.85 -17.79
C LEU A 197 0.10 -1.66 -18.96
N LEU A 198 0.93 -1.05 -19.80
CA LEU A 198 1.59 -1.73 -20.93
C LEU A 198 2.47 -2.87 -20.41
N GLY A 199 3.26 -2.63 -19.36
CA GLY A 199 4.07 -3.66 -18.73
C GLY A 199 3.22 -4.84 -18.22
N LEU A 200 2.12 -4.58 -17.54
CA LEU A 200 1.20 -5.63 -17.08
C LEU A 200 0.61 -6.44 -18.26
N ILE A 201 0.21 -5.78 -19.34
CA ILE A 201 -0.34 -6.44 -20.53
C ILE A 201 0.70 -7.31 -21.23
N VAL A 202 1.95 -6.84 -21.32
CA VAL A 202 3.02 -7.55 -22.05
C VAL A 202 3.58 -8.72 -21.24
N PHE A 203 3.86 -8.51 -19.94
CA PHE A 203 4.56 -9.51 -19.13
C PHE A 203 3.65 -10.43 -18.34
N GLU A 204 2.42 -10.00 -17.99
CA GLU A 204 1.51 -10.71 -17.11
C GLU A 204 0.12 -10.91 -17.73
N ARG A 205 0.07 -11.16 -19.05
CA ARG A 205 -1.17 -11.25 -19.84
C ARG A 205 -2.13 -12.32 -19.33
N GLU A 206 -1.63 -13.53 -19.02
CA GLU A 206 -2.48 -14.66 -18.60
C GLU A 206 -3.11 -14.45 -17.22
N PRO A 207 -2.33 -14.10 -16.16
CA PRO A 207 -2.89 -13.78 -14.85
C PRO A 207 -3.89 -12.63 -14.91
N LEU A 208 -3.55 -11.55 -15.63
CA LEU A 208 -4.41 -10.39 -15.78
C LEU A 208 -5.73 -10.72 -16.46
N ALA A 209 -5.70 -11.51 -17.56
CA ALA A 209 -6.90 -11.94 -18.27
C ALA A 209 -7.80 -12.86 -17.42
N SER A 210 -7.21 -13.71 -16.60
CA SER A 210 -7.96 -14.60 -15.69
C SER A 210 -8.70 -13.80 -14.61
N GLU A 211 -8.07 -12.79 -14.03
CA GLU A 211 -8.67 -11.93 -13.01
C GLU A 211 -9.74 -11.00 -13.61
N LEU A 212 -9.50 -10.44 -14.79
CA LEU A 212 -10.52 -9.67 -15.51
C LEU A 212 -11.78 -10.49 -15.80
N ARG A 213 -11.62 -11.74 -16.28
CA ARG A 213 -12.76 -12.64 -16.50
C ARG A 213 -13.58 -12.88 -15.23
N LYS A 214 -12.93 -13.02 -14.08
CA LYS A 214 -13.62 -13.17 -12.78
C LYS A 214 -14.42 -11.94 -12.40
N LEU A 215 -13.94 -10.73 -12.74
CA LEU A 215 -14.64 -9.47 -12.47
C LEU A 215 -15.87 -9.27 -13.36
N PHE A 216 -15.85 -9.75 -14.61
CA PHE A 216 -16.94 -9.59 -15.58
C PHE A 216 -17.87 -10.82 -15.68
N ALA A 217 -17.54 -11.94 -15.02
CA ALA A 217 -18.35 -13.17 -15.01
C ALA A 217 -19.26 -13.28 -13.75
N ALA A 218 -19.34 -12.21 -12.94
CA ALA A 218 -20.16 -12.16 -11.72
C ALA A 218 -21.51 -11.42 -12.05
#